data_c013a1552240566924b050c43f450cf1
#
_entry.id   c013a1552240566924b050c43f450cf1
#
_cell.length_a   1.000
_cell.length_b   1.000
_cell.length_c   1.000
_cell.angle_alpha   90.00
_cell.angle_beta   90.00
_cell.angle_gamma   90.00
#
_symmetry.space_group_name_H-M   'P 1'
#
loop_
_entity.id
_entity.type
_entity.pdbx_description
1 polymer ?
#
loop_
_entity_poly.entity_id
_entity_poly.type
_entity_poly.pdbx_seq_one_letter_code
_entity_poly.pdbx_strand_id
1 'polypeptide(L)'
;VLERDTVLGGILNQCIHNGFGLHTFKEELTGPEYAYRFIRQVEEAGIPCLTDTMVVDLEEEEGEKYITAMNRKDGILTIRTKAIILAMGCRERPRGALNIPGFRPAGVYSAGTAQRLVNIEGKMPGRDVVILGSGDIGLIMARRMTLEGAKVHTVAEIMPYSGGLKRNIVQCLDDFGIPLKLSTTVVKIHGKERVEGVTLAKVDERMKPIPGTEEYIPCDTLLLSVGLLPENELTEELGAKMSPVTRGPLVNESMETSLSGVFACGNVLHVHDLVDFVSQEAALAGKAAAEWLKENGGNVTEADLVLEQAEKTASTAADRELSEKTTAITVEPGAHVRYTVPSKIRPDKAGEETLIRFRVDNVLKDHYLCVSYDGELISRKKKRILAPGEMEQAVIRHSDLEKYPNLSRITVHIEAE
;
A
#
# COMPACT_ATOMS: atom_id res chain seq x y z
N VAL A 1 2.59 -9.09 -18.16
CA VAL A 1 2.60 -7.96 -17.20
C VAL A 1 2.21 -6.70 -17.95
N LEU A 2 1.29 -5.89 -17.37
CA LEU A 2 0.92 -4.57 -17.87
C LEU A 2 1.48 -3.51 -16.93
N GLU A 3 2.28 -2.57 -17.45
CA GLU A 3 2.92 -1.49 -16.69
C GLU A 3 2.65 -0.15 -17.38
N ARG A 4 2.11 0.80 -16.61
CA ARG A 4 1.79 2.14 -17.16
C ARG A 4 3.01 3.05 -17.37
N ASP A 5 4.11 2.82 -16.61
CA ASP A 5 5.35 3.57 -16.81
C ASP A 5 6.12 2.99 -18.02
N THR A 6 7.07 3.72 -18.51
CA THR A 6 7.92 3.33 -19.66
C THR A 6 8.92 2.23 -19.31
N VAL A 7 9.11 1.94 -18.02
CA VAL A 7 10.04 0.93 -17.51
C VAL A 7 9.40 0.13 -16.38
N LEU A 8 9.81 -1.13 -16.24
CA LEU A 8 9.43 -1.97 -15.11
C LEU A 8 10.10 -1.50 -13.81
N GLY A 9 9.53 -1.91 -12.65
CA GLY A 9 10.08 -1.64 -11.33
C GLY A 9 9.25 -0.67 -10.47
N GLY A 10 8.29 0.03 -11.10
CA GLY A 10 7.33 0.89 -10.42
C GLY A 10 7.98 1.94 -9.52
N ILE A 11 7.37 2.18 -8.36
CA ILE A 11 7.80 3.22 -7.41
C ILE A 11 9.23 3.01 -6.87
N LEU A 12 9.76 1.77 -6.89
CA LEU A 12 11.09 1.48 -6.39
C LEU A 12 12.19 2.17 -7.19
N ASN A 13 11.96 2.45 -8.48
CA ASN A 13 12.94 3.13 -9.33
C ASN A 13 13.32 4.53 -8.80
N GLN A 14 12.42 5.21 -8.11
CA GLN A 14 12.71 6.53 -7.52
C GLN A 14 13.21 6.44 -6.07
N CYS A 15 13.17 5.26 -5.43
CA CYS A 15 13.60 5.04 -4.05
C CYS A 15 15.11 4.73 -4.00
N ILE A 16 15.95 5.73 -4.29
CA ILE A 16 17.43 5.54 -4.40
C ILE A 16 18.14 5.42 -3.05
N HIS A 17 17.43 5.52 -1.92
CA HIS A 17 17.97 5.23 -0.59
C HIS A 17 18.07 3.73 -0.37
N ASN A 18 18.91 3.30 0.56
CA ASN A 18 19.07 1.91 0.98
C ASN A 18 18.01 1.49 2.02
N GLY A 19 18.06 0.20 2.40
CA GLY A 19 17.19 -0.41 3.39
C GLY A 19 16.16 -1.40 2.81
N PHE A 20 16.27 -1.75 1.54
CA PHE A 20 15.46 -2.77 0.87
C PHE A 20 16.18 -4.12 0.83
N GLY A 21 15.43 -5.23 0.84
CA GLY A 21 15.96 -6.57 0.56
C GLY A 21 16.54 -7.33 1.73
N LEU A 22 16.56 -6.78 2.92
CA LEU A 22 17.13 -7.43 4.11
C LEU A 22 16.44 -8.77 4.44
N HIS A 23 15.14 -8.86 4.23
CA HIS A 23 14.38 -10.09 4.48
C HIS A 23 14.37 -11.03 3.26
N THR A 24 14.30 -10.49 2.06
CA THR A 24 14.18 -11.26 0.81
C THR A 24 15.54 -11.76 0.33
N PHE A 25 16.51 -10.86 0.20
CA PHE A 25 17.83 -11.16 -0.38
C PHE A 25 18.96 -11.29 0.63
N LYS A 26 18.69 -10.99 1.93
CA LYS A 26 19.70 -10.93 3.00
C LYS A 26 20.84 -9.92 2.71
N GLU A 27 20.52 -8.91 1.91
CA GLU A 27 21.41 -7.82 1.50
C GLU A 27 20.67 -6.50 1.65
N GLU A 28 21.42 -5.43 1.94
CA GLU A 28 20.88 -4.08 1.97
C GLU A 28 21.03 -3.46 0.59
N LEU A 29 19.92 -3.22 -0.09
CA LEU A 29 19.83 -2.73 -1.46
C LEU A 29 19.17 -1.36 -1.49
N THR A 30 19.37 -0.62 -2.58
CA THR A 30 18.51 0.49 -2.99
C THR A 30 17.23 -0.02 -3.66
N GLY A 31 16.22 0.83 -3.80
CA GLY A 31 14.98 0.47 -4.50
C GLY A 31 15.20 -0.03 -5.94
N PRO A 32 15.97 0.70 -6.78
CA PRO A 32 16.30 0.24 -8.12
C PRO A 32 17.03 -1.11 -8.18
N GLU A 33 17.99 -1.36 -7.29
CA GLU A 33 18.68 -2.64 -7.20
C GLU A 33 17.75 -3.78 -6.81
N TYR A 34 16.85 -3.53 -5.86
CA TYR A 34 15.82 -4.49 -5.46
C TYR A 34 14.88 -4.82 -6.62
N ALA A 35 14.34 -3.79 -7.30
CA ALA A 35 13.46 -3.97 -8.45
C ALA A 35 14.15 -4.73 -9.59
N TYR A 36 15.41 -4.39 -9.88
CA TYR A 36 16.20 -5.01 -10.95
C TYR A 36 16.33 -6.53 -10.76
N ARG A 37 16.47 -7.02 -9.52
CA ARG A 37 16.55 -8.46 -9.27
C ARG A 37 15.27 -9.21 -9.67
N PHE A 38 14.11 -8.60 -9.49
CA PHE A 38 12.84 -9.19 -9.94
C PHE A 38 12.63 -9.00 -11.45
N ILE A 39 13.01 -7.86 -12.00
CA ILE A 39 12.96 -7.62 -13.45
C ILE A 39 13.76 -8.69 -14.19
N ARG A 40 14.98 -8.98 -13.73
CA ARG A 40 15.81 -10.06 -14.28
C ARG A 40 15.12 -11.42 -14.26
N GLN A 41 14.44 -11.77 -13.18
CA GLN A 41 13.68 -13.03 -13.09
C GLN A 41 12.54 -13.08 -14.11
N VAL A 42 11.83 -11.96 -14.32
CA VAL A 42 10.78 -11.84 -15.31
C VAL A 42 11.33 -12.02 -16.74
N GLU A 43 12.46 -11.37 -17.04
CA GLU A 43 13.16 -11.49 -18.33
C GLU A 43 13.66 -12.91 -18.57
N GLU A 44 14.32 -13.52 -17.59
CA GLU A 44 14.85 -14.88 -17.66
C GLU A 44 13.74 -15.95 -17.80
N ALA A 45 12.56 -15.69 -17.23
CA ALA A 45 11.38 -16.53 -17.40
C ALA A 45 10.65 -16.29 -18.71
N GLY A 46 11.07 -15.31 -19.54
CA GLY A 46 10.44 -14.97 -20.81
C GLY A 46 9.01 -14.45 -20.68
N ILE A 47 8.65 -13.84 -19.54
CA ILE A 47 7.30 -13.34 -19.30
C ILE A 47 7.06 -12.06 -20.13
N PRO A 48 6.04 -12.01 -21.00
CA PRO A 48 5.71 -10.83 -21.77
C PRO A 48 5.35 -9.64 -20.91
N CYS A 49 5.95 -8.48 -21.18
CA CYS A 49 5.70 -7.23 -20.47
C CYS A 49 5.34 -6.13 -21.48
N LEU A 50 4.19 -5.49 -21.26
CA LEU A 50 3.77 -4.31 -22.01
C LEU A 50 3.95 -3.09 -21.08
N THR A 51 4.98 -2.30 -21.35
CA THR A 51 5.23 -0.99 -20.71
C THR A 51 4.51 0.12 -21.47
N ASP A 52 4.47 1.34 -20.93
CA ASP A 52 3.69 2.47 -21.48
C ASP A 52 2.21 2.09 -21.74
N THR A 53 1.70 1.11 -20.96
CA THR A 53 0.40 0.49 -21.19
C THR A 53 -0.46 0.64 -19.93
N MET A 54 -1.49 1.47 -20.04
CA MET A 54 -2.41 1.77 -18.93
C MET A 54 -3.67 0.93 -19.05
N VAL A 55 -4.00 0.17 -18.00
CA VAL A 55 -5.32 -0.48 -17.88
C VAL A 55 -6.35 0.59 -17.53
N VAL A 56 -7.44 0.61 -18.28
CA VAL A 56 -8.51 1.61 -18.14
C VAL A 56 -9.86 0.99 -17.75
N ASP A 57 -10.00 -0.33 -17.91
CA ASP A 57 -11.23 -1.03 -17.54
C ASP A 57 -10.96 -2.51 -17.27
N LEU A 58 -11.79 -3.11 -16.40
CA LEU A 58 -11.81 -4.52 -16.06
C LEU A 58 -13.26 -5.01 -16.05
N GLU A 59 -13.55 -6.04 -16.83
CA GLU A 59 -14.88 -6.63 -16.93
C GLU A 59 -14.83 -8.15 -16.72
N GLU A 60 -15.92 -8.74 -16.25
CA GLU A 60 -16.11 -10.19 -16.19
C GLU A 60 -17.41 -10.57 -16.90
N GLU A 61 -17.31 -11.43 -17.90
CA GLU A 61 -18.42 -11.96 -18.66
C GLU A 61 -18.29 -13.48 -18.82
N GLU A 62 -19.33 -14.21 -18.44
CA GLU A 62 -19.42 -15.68 -18.54
C GLU A 62 -18.24 -16.46 -17.88
N GLY A 63 -17.58 -15.85 -16.88
CA GLY A 63 -16.44 -16.43 -16.16
C GLY A 63 -15.07 -16.14 -16.80
N GLU A 64 -15.06 -15.49 -17.96
CA GLU A 64 -13.87 -14.92 -18.59
C GLU A 64 -13.68 -13.47 -18.14
N LYS A 65 -12.44 -13.01 -18.05
CA LYS A 65 -12.11 -11.65 -17.67
C LYS A 65 -11.53 -10.89 -18.84
N TYR A 66 -11.97 -9.66 -19.02
CA TYR A 66 -11.54 -8.77 -20.09
C TYR A 66 -10.82 -7.56 -19.47
N ILE A 67 -9.63 -7.29 -19.96
CA ILE A 67 -8.82 -6.14 -19.55
C ILE A 67 -8.74 -5.20 -20.74
N THR A 68 -9.34 -4.02 -20.61
CA THR A 68 -9.16 -2.95 -21.57
C THR A 68 -7.95 -2.10 -21.17
N ALA A 69 -6.96 -2.03 -22.02
CA ALA A 69 -5.75 -1.26 -21.83
C ALA A 69 -5.49 -0.34 -23.03
N MET A 70 -4.67 0.68 -22.82
CA MET A 70 -4.27 1.59 -23.89
C MET A 70 -2.78 1.91 -23.84
N ASN A 71 -2.17 2.02 -25.02
CA ASN A 71 -0.81 2.50 -25.17
C ASN A 71 -0.66 3.32 -26.46
N ARG A 72 0.52 3.96 -26.62
CA ARG A 72 0.76 4.81 -27.79
C ARG A 72 0.98 4.03 -29.09
N LYS A 73 1.49 2.81 -28.99
CA LYS A 73 1.86 1.99 -30.13
C LYS A 73 0.65 1.31 -30.75
N ASP A 74 -0.18 0.68 -29.93
CA ASP A 74 -1.23 -0.23 -30.37
C ASP A 74 -2.64 0.37 -30.22
N GLY A 75 -2.76 1.55 -29.56
CA GLY A 75 -4.03 2.17 -29.25
C GLY A 75 -4.75 1.48 -28.10
N ILE A 76 -6.02 1.15 -28.30
CA ILE A 76 -6.84 0.42 -27.31
C ILE A 76 -6.68 -1.08 -27.57
N LEU A 77 -6.41 -1.82 -26.50
CA LEU A 77 -6.22 -3.27 -26.49
C LEU A 77 -7.28 -3.90 -25.57
N THR A 78 -7.88 -4.98 -26.01
CA THR A 78 -8.69 -5.86 -25.15
C THR A 78 -7.96 -7.18 -24.97
N ILE A 79 -7.71 -7.57 -23.72
CA ILE A 79 -6.99 -8.79 -23.37
C ILE A 79 -7.96 -9.70 -22.62
N ARG A 80 -8.26 -10.85 -23.17
CA ARG A 80 -9.04 -11.89 -22.50
C ARG A 80 -8.13 -12.74 -21.62
N THR A 81 -8.54 -12.98 -20.36
CA THR A 81 -7.79 -13.78 -19.41
C THR A 81 -8.72 -14.53 -18.47
N LYS A 82 -8.22 -15.62 -17.86
CA LYS A 82 -8.94 -16.38 -16.83
C LYS A 82 -8.65 -15.91 -15.43
N ALA A 83 -7.45 -15.33 -15.19
CA ALA A 83 -7.05 -14.84 -13.87
C ALA A 83 -6.37 -13.47 -13.95
N ILE A 84 -6.57 -12.65 -12.92
CA ILE A 84 -5.97 -11.34 -12.79
C ILE A 84 -5.25 -11.25 -11.44
N ILE A 85 -4.03 -10.70 -11.42
CA ILE A 85 -3.34 -10.30 -10.20
C ILE A 85 -3.28 -8.77 -10.18
N LEU A 86 -3.99 -8.17 -9.23
CA LEU A 86 -4.03 -6.74 -8.99
C LEU A 86 -2.82 -6.33 -8.16
N ALA A 87 -1.90 -5.56 -8.75
CA ALA A 87 -0.66 -5.12 -8.12
C ALA A 87 -0.36 -3.64 -8.41
N MET A 88 -1.40 -2.82 -8.64
CA MET A 88 -1.29 -1.42 -9.05
C MET A 88 -0.73 -0.49 -7.97
N GLY A 89 -0.59 -0.97 -6.74
CA GLY A 89 -0.02 -0.19 -5.63
C GLY A 89 -0.98 0.86 -5.07
N CYS A 90 -0.44 2.03 -4.73
CA CYS A 90 -1.17 3.12 -4.11
C CYS A 90 -0.68 4.47 -4.64
N ARG A 91 -1.49 5.52 -4.45
CA ARG A 91 -1.13 6.92 -4.67
C ARG A 91 -1.10 7.70 -3.38
N GLU A 92 -0.38 8.81 -3.37
CA GLU A 92 -0.38 9.72 -2.23
C GLU A 92 -1.68 10.54 -2.18
N ARG A 93 -2.12 10.85 -0.97
CA ARG A 93 -3.27 11.74 -0.76
C ARG A 93 -2.96 13.15 -1.28
N PRO A 94 -3.71 13.67 -2.25
CA PRO A 94 -3.44 14.96 -2.86
C PRO A 94 -3.86 16.12 -1.94
N ARG A 95 -3.32 17.33 -2.21
CA ARG A 95 -3.69 18.56 -1.51
C ARG A 95 -5.20 18.80 -1.47
N GLY A 96 -5.91 18.46 -2.55
CA GLY A 96 -7.36 18.66 -2.64
C GLY A 96 -8.16 17.93 -1.56
N ALA A 97 -7.64 16.80 -1.07
CA ALA A 97 -8.26 16.03 0.00
C ALA A 97 -8.04 16.60 1.42
N LEU A 98 -7.14 17.58 1.58
CA LEU A 98 -6.80 18.17 2.88
C LEU A 98 -7.57 19.46 3.17
N ASN A 99 -8.16 20.08 2.16
CA ASN A 99 -8.90 21.35 2.27
C ASN A 99 -8.16 22.47 3.01
N ILE A 100 -6.81 22.56 2.84
CA ILE A 100 -6.01 23.61 3.46
C ILE A 100 -6.37 24.95 2.84
N PRO A 101 -6.76 25.97 3.64
CA PRO A 101 -7.09 27.31 3.16
C PRO A 101 -5.92 27.97 2.41
N GLY A 102 -6.25 28.79 1.42
CA GLY A 102 -5.29 29.53 0.60
C GLY A 102 -5.52 29.31 -0.89
N PHE A 103 -4.71 30.00 -1.71
CA PHE A 103 -4.73 29.80 -3.16
C PHE A 103 -4.16 28.43 -3.54
N ARG A 104 -4.12 28.13 -4.84
CA ARG A 104 -3.47 26.91 -5.38
C ARG A 104 -2.17 27.29 -6.10
N PRO A 105 -1.16 27.80 -5.40
CA PRO A 105 0.10 28.18 -6.00
C PRO A 105 0.91 26.96 -6.46
N ALA A 106 1.87 27.17 -7.37
CA ALA A 106 2.95 26.24 -7.59
C ALA A 106 3.77 26.06 -6.30
N GLY A 107 4.51 24.95 -6.16
CA GLY A 107 5.33 24.65 -4.98
C GLY A 107 4.65 23.79 -3.92
N VAL A 108 3.43 23.29 -4.17
CA VAL A 108 2.80 22.26 -3.34
C VAL A 108 2.85 20.93 -4.07
N TYR A 109 3.58 19.98 -3.52
CA TYR A 109 3.77 18.65 -4.10
C TYR A 109 3.49 17.55 -3.06
N SER A 110 3.10 16.36 -3.49
CA SER A 110 3.25 15.20 -2.63
C SER A 110 4.74 14.83 -2.49
N ALA A 111 5.12 14.18 -1.41
CA ALA A 111 6.51 13.83 -1.14
C ALA A 111 7.08 12.87 -2.21
N GLY A 112 6.28 11.92 -2.70
CA GLY A 112 6.68 11.01 -3.78
C GLY A 112 6.80 11.70 -5.14
N THR A 113 5.96 12.72 -5.43
CA THR A 113 6.15 13.56 -6.63
C THR A 113 7.47 14.33 -6.55
N ALA A 114 7.79 14.91 -5.38
CA ALA A 114 9.07 15.58 -5.18
C ALA A 114 10.25 14.58 -5.30
N GLN A 115 10.07 13.36 -4.80
CA GLN A 115 11.06 12.29 -4.94
C GLN A 115 11.34 11.95 -6.41
N ARG A 116 10.30 11.82 -7.24
CA ARG A 116 10.44 11.59 -8.69
C ARG A 116 11.18 12.76 -9.36
N LEU A 117 10.77 13.99 -9.06
CA LEU A 117 11.42 15.18 -9.62
C LEU A 117 12.92 15.21 -9.33
N VAL A 118 13.30 14.97 -8.07
CA VAL A 118 14.72 14.99 -7.66
C VAL A 118 15.49 13.78 -8.17
N ASN A 119 14.98 12.57 -7.97
CA ASN A 119 15.74 11.35 -8.15
C ASN A 119 15.73 10.83 -9.59
N ILE A 120 14.66 11.08 -10.36
CA ILE A 120 14.53 10.61 -11.75
C ILE A 120 14.75 11.74 -12.75
N GLU A 121 14.18 12.92 -12.48
CA GLU A 121 14.19 14.01 -13.44
C GLU A 121 15.30 15.05 -13.21
N GLY A 122 16.03 14.95 -12.08
CA GLY A 122 17.11 15.90 -11.72
C GLY A 122 16.63 17.32 -11.50
N LYS A 123 15.37 17.51 -11.08
CA LYS A 123 14.72 18.81 -10.89
C LYS A 123 14.45 19.09 -9.41
N MET A 124 14.85 20.25 -8.93
CA MET A 124 14.57 20.70 -7.57
C MET A 124 13.16 21.32 -7.48
N PRO A 125 12.27 20.81 -6.61
CA PRO A 125 10.94 21.39 -6.39
C PRO A 125 10.97 22.80 -5.80
N GLY A 126 11.96 23.07 -4.96
CA GLY A 126 12.22 24.36 -4.33
C GLY A 126 13.41 24.31 -3.38
N ARG A 127 13.66 25.42 -2.67
CA ARG A 127 14.86 25.57 -1.81
C ARG A 127 14.53 25.74 -0.34
N ASP A 128 13.42 26.37 -0.02
CA ASP A 128 12.93 26.57 1.33
C ASP A 128 11.68 25.70 1.55
N VAL A 129 11.84 24.61 2.28
CA VAL A 129 10.87 23.51 2.30
C VAL A 129 10.24 23.33 3.67
N VAL A 130 8.93 23.19 3.72
CA VAL A 130 8.18 22.68 4.86
C VAL A 130 7.54 21.36 4.43
N ILE A 131 7.54 20.36 5.31
CA ILE A 131 6.93 19.04 5.06
C ILE A 131 5.77 18.86 6.02
N LEU A 132 4.59 18.49 5.50
CA LEU A 132 3.43 18.11 6.27
C LEU A 132 3.26 16.60 6.24
N GLY A 133 3.30 15.98 7.42
CA GLY A 133 3.26 14.54 7.63
C GLY A 133 4.64 13.93 7.82
N SER A 134 4.77 13.05 8.80
CA SER A 134 6.00 12.36 9.21
C SER A 134 6.01 10.87 8.81
N GLY A 135 5.30 10.50 7.76
CA GLY A 135 5.45 9.18 7.13
C GLY A 135 6.83 9.02 6.49
N ASP A 136 7.26 7.78 6.24
CA ASP A 136 8.62 7.48 5.78
C ASP A 136 9.04 8.27 4.53
N ILE A 137 8.15 8.43 3.55
CA ILE A 137 8.45 9.21 2.34
C ILE A 137 8.77 10.68 2.69
N GLY A 138 8.01 11.28 3.62
CA GLY A 138 8.26 12.65 4.09
C GLY A 138 9.60 12.79 4.80
N LEU A 139 9.95 11.84 5.68
CA LEU A 139 11.23 11.80 6.38
C LEU A 139 12.40 11.63 5.41
N ILE A 140 12.31 10.67 4.49
CA ILE A 140 13.31 10.41 3.46
C ILE A 140 13.51 11.65 2.58
N MET A 141 12.42 12.32 2.21
CA MET A 141 12.51 13.55 1.41
C MET A 141 13.06 14.74 2.20
N ALA A 142 12.84 14.83 3.50
CA ALA A 142 13.51 15.83 4.35
C ALA A 142 15.04 15.72 4.24
N ARG A 143 15.57 14.50 4.41
CA ARG A 143 17.00 14.21 4.22
C ARG A 143 17.43 14.46 2.76
N ARG A 144 16.69 13.95 1.78
CA ARG A 144 17.06 14.06 0.37
C ARG A 144 17.14 15.50 -0.10
N MET A 145 16.14 16.31 0.19
CA MET A 145 16.12 17.74 -0.17
C MET A 145 17.30 18.50 0.47
N THR A 146 17.63 18.17 1.74
CA THR A 146 18.77 18.77 2.44
C THR A 146 20.10 18.41 1.77
N LEU A 147 20.29 17.16 1.35
CA LEU A 147 21.49 16.71 0.64
C LEU A 147 21.64 17.38 -0.74
N GLU A 148 20.54 17.76 -1.38
CA GLU A 148 20.54 18.52 -2.64
C GLU A 148 20.65 20.05 -2.42
N GLY A 149 20.89 20.49 -1.19
CA GLY A 149 21.14 21.88 -0.86
C GLY A 149 19.90 22.73 -0.57
N ALA A 150 18.71 22.13 -0.40
CA ALA A 150 17.55 22.82 0.11
C ALA A 150 17.60 22.96 1.63
N LYS A 151 16.94 23.99 2.16
CA LYS A 151 16.71 24.15 3.59
C LYS A 151 15.35 23.60 3.96
N VAL A 152 15.32 22.49 4.70
CA VAL A 152 14.10 21.97 5.29
C VAL A 152 13.88 22.63 6.66
N HIS A 153 12.87 23.48 6.77
CA HIS A 153 12.61 24.25 7.99
C HIS A 153 12.04 23.38 9.11
N THR A 154 11.12 22.49 8.77
CA THR A 154 10.47 21.57 9.74
C THR A 154 9.68 20.50 9.03
N VAL A 155 9.45 19.40 9.75
CA VAL A 155 8.40 18.42 9.47
C VAL A 155 7.30 18.62 10.50
N ALA A 156 6.06 18.86 10.05
CA ALA A 156 4.89 19.01 10.92
C ALA A 156 4.04 17.74 10.85
N GLU A 157 3.65 17.20 12.00
CA GLU A 157 2.84 15.99 12.13
C GLU A 157 1.62 16.27 12.98
N ILE A 158 0.43 15.96 12.45
CA ILE A 158 -0.84 16.19 13.15
C ILE A 158 -1.01 15.27 14.36
N MET A 159 -0.47 14.05 14.28
CA MET A 159 -0.50 13.09 15.38
C MET A 159 0.49 13.46 16.50
N PRO A 160 0.25 13.02 17.74
CA PRO A 160 1.21 13.20 18.85
C PRO A 160 2.43 12.26 18.74
N TYR A 161 2.57 11.52 17.65
CA TYR A 161 3.67 10.62 17.33
C TYR A 161 3.96 10.63 15.84
N SER A 162 5.19 10.26 15.45
CA SER A 162 5.55 10.10 14.04
C SER A 162 4.97 8.81 13.46
N GLY A 163 4.48 8.88 12.22
CA GLY A 163 4.00 7.72 11.46
C GLY A 163 5.10 6.92 10.75
N GLY A 164 6.33 7.44 10.69
CA GLY A 164 7.46 6.77 10.05
C GLY A 164 8.26 5.88 10.99
N LEU A 165 9.10 5.02 10.41
CA LEU A 165 9.98 4.13 11.15
C LEU A 165 10.98 4.92 12.01
N LYS A 166 11.24 4.45 13.22
CA LYS A 166 12.15 5.12 14.17
C LYS A 166 13.54 5.39 13.58
N ARG A 167 14.08 4.44 12.79
CA ARG A 167 15.37 4.64 12.11
C ARG A 167 15.35 5.84 11.16
N ASN A 168 14.23 6.07 10.47
CA ASN A 168 14.09 7.19 9.54
C ASN A 168 13.97 8.53 10.27
N ILE A 169 13.38 8.57 11.46
CA ILE A 169 13.39 9.77 12.31
C ILE A 169 14.84 10.16 12.62
N VAL A 170 15.65 9.21 13.10
CA VAL A 170 17.06 9.48 13.44
C VAL A 170 17.86 9.89 12.20
N GLN A 171 17.87 9.04 11.17
CA GLN A 171 18.73 9.22 9.99
C GLN A 171 18.29 10.38 9.08
N CYS A 172 17.03 10.77 9.11
CA CYS A 172 16.51 11.79 8.21
C CYS A 172 16.24 13.14 8.87
N LEU A 173 16.01 13.17 10.18
CA LEU A 173 15.75 14.42 10.90
C LEU A 173 16.84 14.73 11.92
N ASP A 174 17.11 13.83 12.88
CA ASP A 174 18.05 14.11 13.99
C ASP A 174 19.45 14.36 13.47
N ASP A 175 19.97 13.53 12.55
CA ASP A 175 21.30 13.66 11.94
C ASP A 175 21.46 14.96 11.13
N PHE A 176 20.38 15.57 10.68
CA PHE A 176 20.35 16.81 9.90
C PHE A 176 19.86 18.03 10.69
N GLY A 177 19.50 17.85 11.97
CA GLY A 177 18.97 18.92 12.82
C GLY A 177 17.63 19.50 12.34
N ILE A 178 16.82 18.69 11.64
CA ILE A 178 15.51 19.10 11.13
C ILE A 178 14.46 18.94 12.23
N PRO A 179 13.75 20.01 12.65
CA PRO A 179 12.76 19.92 13.71
C PRO A 179 11.53 19.10 13.32
N LEU A 180 11.09 18.17 14.19
CA LEU A 180 9.80 17.49 14.09
C LEU A 180 8.82 18.15 15.05
N LYS A 181 7.74 18.75 14.51
CA LYS A 181 6.66 19.37 15.29
C LYS A 181 5.45 18.43 15.31
N LEU A 182 5.30 17.69 16.40
CA LEU A 182 4.14 16.82 16.66
C LEU A 182 2.91 17.64 17.07
N SER A 183 1.71 17.04 16.97
CA SER A 183 0.43 17.69 17.22
C SER A 183 0.32 19.05 16.51
N THR A 184 0.79 19.13 15.25
CA THR A 184 0.92 20.37 14.49
C THR A 184 0.52 20.14 13.04
N THR A 185 -0.25 21.06 12.48
CA THR A 185 -0.69 20.97 11.08
C THR A 185 -0.56 22.31 10.35
N VAL A 186 -0.63 22.28 9.00
CA VAL A 186 -0.72 23.48 8.17
C VAL A 186 -2.16 23.97 8.12
N VAL A 187 -2.39 25.20 8.56
CA VAL A 187 -3.73 25.81 8.58
C VAL A 187 -3.94 26.81 7.45
N LYS A 188 -2.86 27.28 6.80
CA LYS A 188 -2.95 28.19 5.67
C LYS A 188 -1.71 28.10 4.77
N ILE A 189 -1.94 28.18 3.46
CA ILE A 189 -0.90 28.34 2.43
C ILE A 189 -0.95 29.77 1.93
N HIS A 190 0.20 30.45 1.92
CA HIS A 190 0.38 31.82 1.43
C HIS A 190 1.04 31.79 0.04
N GLY A 191 0.78 32.87 -0.73
CA GLY A 191 1.23 32.99 -2.11
C GLY A 191 0.13 32.66 -3.11
N LYS A 192 0.12 33.35 -4.24
CA LYS A 192 -0.89 33.19 -5.31
C LYS A 192 -0.34 32.38 -6.48
N GLU A 193 0.83 32.76 -6.98
CA GLU A 193 1.48 32.09 -8.12
C GLU A 193 2.37 30.95 -7.65
N ARG A 194 3.18 31.19 -6.62
CA ARG A 194 4.00 30.20 -5.93
C ARG A 194 3.80 30.31 -4.42
N VAL A 195 4.13 29.25 -3.70
CA VAL A 195 4.16 29.26 -2.23
C VAL A 195 5.18 30.29 -1.76
N GLU A 196 4.77 31.18 -0.86
CA GLU A 196 5.60 32.21 -0.20
C GLU A 196 5.77 31.89 1.29
N GLY A 197 4.96 30.98 1.81
CA GLY A 197 5.03 30.51 3.17
C GLY A 197 3.81 29.70 3.56
N VAL A 198 3.88 29.09 4.74
CA VAL A 198 2.76 28.38 5.36
C VAL A 198 2.56 28.85 6.80
N THR A 199 1.31 28.81 7.27
CA THR A 199 1.02 28.96 8.69
C THR A 199 0.76 27.59 9.29
N LEU A 200 1.54 27.21 10.30
CA LEU A 200 1.33 26.04 11.14
C LEU A 200 0.49 26.43 12.38
N ALA A 201 -0.25 25.48 12.93
CA ALA A 201 -0.86 25.61 14.24
C ALA A 201 -0.82 24.27 14.99
N LYS A 202 -0.76 24.31 16.31
CA LYS A 202 -0.96 23.12 17.15
C LYS A 202 -2.40 22.64 17.03
N VAL A 203 -2.62 21.35 17.24
CA VAL A 203 -3.94 20.75 17.25
C VAL A 203 -4.26 20.17 18.62
N ASP A 204 -5.54 20.16 18.97
CA ASP A 204 -6.08 19.50 20.16
C ASP A 204 -6.24 17.98 19.96
N GLU A 205 -6.74 17.27 20.97
CA GLU A 205 -6.99 15.82 20.94
C GLU A 205 -7.99 15.39 19.83
N ARG A 206 -8.81 16.35 19.34
CA ARG A 206 -9.76 16.14 18.22
C ARG A 206 -9.18 16.55 16.87
N MET A 207 -7.86 16.76 16.79
CA MET A 207 -7.15 17.21 15.59
C MET A 207 -7.61 18.58 15.06
N LYS A 208 -8.20 19.43 15.91
CA LYS A 208 -8.63 20.78 15.55
C LYS A 208 -7.54 21.79 15.89
N PRO A 209 -7.25 22.74 14.97
CA PRO A 209 -6.28 23.80 15.26
C PRO A 209 -6.66 24.63 16.50
N ILE A 210 -5.67 24.87 17.36
CA ILE A 210 -5.81 25.68 18.58
C ILE A 210 -5.51 27.13 18.22
N PRO A 211 -6.49 28.06 18.34
CA PRO A 211 -6.28 29.48 18.08
C PRO A 211 -5.20 30.08 18.97
N GLY A 212 -4.38 30.99 18.41
CA GLY A 212 -3.28 31.65 19.14
C GLY A 212 -1.98 30.83 19.18
N THR A 213 -1.94 29.69 18.47
CA THR A 213 -0.71 28.89 18.33
C THR A 213 -0.12 28.96 16.91
N GLU A 214 -0.61 29.89 16.10
CA GLU A 214 -0.22 30.07 14.72
C GLU A 214 1.24 30.51 14.62
N GLU A 215 1.99 29.84 13.75
CA GLU A 215 3.38 30.15 13.44
C GLU A 215 3.54 30.25 11.91
N TYR A 216 3.94 31.40 11.41
CA TYR A 216 4.24 31.60 10.00
C TYR A 216 5.68 31.14 9.70
N ILE A 217 5.84 30.30 8.68
CA ILE A 217 7.15 29.87 8.18
C ILE A 217 7.27 30.29 6.72
N PRO A 218 8.23 31.18 6.37
CA PRO A 218 8.51 31.49 4.98
C PRO A 218 9.10 30.26 4.28
N CYS A 219 8.54 29.90 3.14
CA CYS A 219 9.02 28.78 2.32
C CYS A 219 8.51 28.93 0.89
N ASP A 220 9.20 28.33 -0.07
CA ASP A 220 8.79 28.28 -1.47
C ASP A 220 8.16 26.95 -1.87
N THR A 221 8.20 25.96 -0.95
CA THR A 221 7.74 24.60 -1.21
C THR A 221 7.11 23.97 0.03
N LEU A 222 5.92 23.38 -0.16
CA LEU A 222 5.25 22.54 0.81
C LEU A 222 5.17 21.11 0.25
N LEU A 223 5.81 20.14 0.94
CA LEU A 223 5.68 18.73 0.61
C LEU A 223 4.62 18.08 1.51
N LEU A 224 3.81 17.22 0.92
CA LEU A 224 2.73 16.51 1.59
C LEU A 224 3.07 15.02 1.70
N SER A 225 3.17 14.51 2.92
CA SER A 225 3.35 13.08 3.25
C SER A 225 2.23 12.62 4.20
N VAL A 226 0.98 12.78 3.75
CA VAL A 226 -0.23 12.72 4.59
C VAL A 226 -1.05 11.45 4.38
N GLY A 227 -0.39 10.38 4.04
CA GLY A 227 -0.97 9.06 3.84
C GLY A 227 -1.12 8.67 2.38
N LEU A 228 -1.33 7.38 2.19
CA LEU A 228 -1.43 6.71 0.91
C LEU A 228 -2.86 6.20 0.70
N LEU A 229 -3.29 6.13 -0.55
CA LEU A 229 -4.59 5.62 -0.98
C LEU A 229 -4.34 4.46 -1.95
N PRO A 230 -4.74 3.24 -1.62
CA PRO A 230 -4.72 2.12 -2.57
C PRO A 230 -5.46 2.46 -3.87
N GLU A 231 -4.89 2.06 -5.01
CA GLU A 231 -5.44 2.32 -6.35
C GLU A 231 -6.47 1.24 -6.70
N ASN A 232 -7.71 1.43 -6.28
CA ASN A 232 -8.75 0.41 -6.35
C ASN A 232 -9.99 0.80 -7.15
N GLU A 233 -9.97 1.85 -7.93
CA GLU A 233 -11.10 2.25 -8.75
C GLU A 233 -11.57 1.09 -9.66
N LEU A 234 -10.65 0.49 -10.40
CA LEU A 234 -10.95 -0.67 -11.26
C LEU A 234 -11.39 -1.91 -10.47
N THR A 235 -10.84 -2.09 -9.27
CA THR A 235 -11.21 -3.21 -8.39
C THR A 235 -12.64 -3.08 -7.88
N GLU A 236 -13.06 -1.85 -7.52
CA GLU A 236 -14.41 -1.51 -7.10
C GLU A 236 -15.41 -1.64 -8.25
N GLU A 237 -15.06 -1.15 -9.45
CA GLU A 237 -15.88 -1.25 -10.67
C GLU A 237 -16.09 -2.70 -11.09
N LEU A 238 -15.08 -3.56 -10.94
CA LEU A 238 -15.20 -5.01 -11.17
C LEU A 238 -16.13 -5.71 -10.15
N GLY A 239 -16.48 -5.04 -9.03
CA GLY A 239 -17.42 -5.54 -8.03
C GLY A 239 -16.79 -6.33 -6.88
N ALA A 240 -15.48 -6.22 -6.64
CA ALA A 240 -14.84 -6.86 -5.50
C ALA A 240 -15.33 -6.28 -4.16
N LYS A 241 -15.48 -7.12 -3.13
CA LYS A 241 -15.81 -6.66 -1.77
C LYS A 241 -14.61 -5.95 -1.15
N MET A 242 -14.80 -4.70 -0.71
CA MET A 242 -13.76 -3.83 -0.22
C MET A 242 -13.74 -3.72 1.29
N SER A 243 -12.55 -3.58 1.87
CA SER A 243 -12.37 -3.25 3.28
C SER A 243 -12.59 -1.74 3.52
N PRO A 244 -13.49 -1.35 4.43
CA PRO A 244 -13.71 0.07 4.74
C PRO A 244 -12.50 0.71 5.44
N VAL A 245 -11.59 -0.09 6.00
CA VAL A 245 -10.42 0.38 6.75
C VAL A 245 -9.20 0.53 5.86
N THR A 246 -8.81 -0.55 5.13
CA THR A 246 -7.65 -0.52 4.24
C THR A 246 -7.96 0.12 2.91
N ARG A 247 -9.23 0.13 2.48
CA ARG A 247 -9.69 0.50 1.13
C ARG A 247 -9.13 -0.39 0.03
N GLY A 248 -8.59 -1.55 0.40
CA GLY A 248 -8.22 -2.62 -0.50
C GLY A 248 -9.29 -3.71 -0.54
N PRO A 249 -9.24 -4.64 -1.50
CA PRO A 249 -10.17 -5.75 -1.55
C PRO A 249 -10.03 -6.67 -0.33
N LEU A 250 -11.13 -7.29 0.08
CA LEU A 250 -11.08 -8.37 1.06
C LEU A 250 -10.54 -9.63 0.38
N VAL A 251 -9.52 -10.24 0.96
CA VAL A 251 -8.89 -11.44 0.43
C VAL A 251 -8.90 -12.59 1.43
N ASN A 252 -8.78 -13.82 0.90
CA ASN A 252 -8.56 -15.03 1.66
C ASN A 252 -7.06 -15.32 1.85
N GLU A 253 -6.70 -16.46 2.45
CA GLU A 253 -5.33 -16.91 2.73
C GLU A 253 -4.45 -17.05 1.48
N SER A 254 -5.07 -17.21 0.31
CA SER A 254 -4.41 -17.33 -1.01
C SER A 254 -4.32 -15.99 -1.75
N MET A 255 -4.61 -14.86 -1.10
CA MET A 255 -4.69 -13.52 -1.70
C MET A 255 -5.78 -13.39 -2.78
N GLU A 256 -6.70 -14.36 -2.91
CA GLU A 256 -7.84 -14.30 -3.80
C GLU A 256 -8.91 -13.38 -3.21
N THR A 257 -9.48 -12.51 -4.03
CA THR A 257 -10.53 -11.56 -3.63
C THR A 257 -11.90 -12.25 -3.50
N SER A 258 -12.97 -11.48 -3.37
CA SER A 258 -14.34 -12.03 -3.43
C SER A 258 -14.75 -12.47 -4.84
N LEU A 259 -13.93 -12.17 -5.86
CA LEU A 259 -14.14 -12.59 -7.25
C LEU A 259 -13.20 -13.74 -7.58
N SER A 260 -13.76 -14.82 -8.13
CA SER A 260 -12.98 -16.02 -8.45
C SER A 260 -11.92 -15.74 -9.53
N GLY A 261 -10.67 -16.17 -9.26
CA GLY A 261 -9.55 -15.93 -10.17
C GLY A 261 -9.04 -14.49 -10.20
N VAL A 262 -9.50 -13.63 -9.28
CA VAL A 262 -8.96 -12.27 -9.10
C VAL A 262 -8.22 -12.19 -7.78
N PHE A 263 -6.91 -11.95 -7.85
CA PHE A 263 -6.00 -11.89 -6.72
C PHE A 263 -5.51 -10.45 -6.51
N ALA A 264 -5.13 -10.11 -5.27
CA ALA A 264 -4.58 -8.79 -4.97
C ALA A 264 -3.39 -8.90 -4.01
N CYS A 265 -2.35 -8.10 -4.20
CA CYS A 265 -1.16 -8.10 -3.35
C CYS A 265 -0.49 -6.73 -3.29
N GLY A 266 0.25 -6.49 -2.21
CA GLY A 266 0.99 -5.25 -2.00
C GLY A 266 0.09 -4.06 -1.66
N ASN A 267 0.53 -2.85 -2.02
CA ASN A 267 -0.12 -1.61 -1.56
C ASN A 267 -1.51 -1.34 -2.13
N VAL A 268 -1.94 -2.07 -3.14
CA VAL A 268 -3.35 -2.05 -3.60
C VAL A 268 -4.27 -2.74 -2.58
N LEU A 269 -3.75 -3.72 -1.83
CA LEU A 269 -4.47 -4.48 -0.81
C LEU A 269 -4.46 -3.74 0.55
N HIS A 270 -3.28 -3.42 1.04
CA HIS A 270 -3.04 -2.57 2.20
C HIS A 270 -1.63 -1.97 2.17
N VAL A 271 -1.46 -0.78 2.73
CA VAL A 271 -0.18 -0.09 2.66
C VAL A 271 0.86 -0.76 3.56
N HIS A 272 2.00 -1.13 2.97
CA HIS A 272 3.14 -1.73 3.67
C HIS A 272 4.20 -0.68 4.03
N ASP A 273 4.98 -0.97 5.07
CA ASP A 273 6.18 -0.27 5.49
C ASP A 273 7.48 -0.90 4.95
N LEU A 274 7.44 -2.19 4.59
CA LEU A 274 8.58 -2.91 4.03
C LEU A 274 8.21 -3.59 2.70
N VAL A 275 8.98 -3.33 1.65
CA VAL A 275 8.79 -3.96 0.33
C VAL A 275 8.98 -5.47 0.36
N ASP A 276 9.79 -5.97 1.29
CA ASP A 276 9.98 -7.41 1.47
C ASP A 276 8.65 -8.14 1.75
N PHE A 277 7.73 -7.49 2.49
CA PHE A 277 6.40 -8.04 2.74
C PHE A 277 5.49 -7.97 1.51
N VAL A 278 5.63 -6.91 0.71
CA VAL A 278 4.96 -6.80 -0.60
C VAL A 278 5.37 -7.97 -1.50
N SER A 279 6.67 -8.26 -1.58
CA SER A 279 7.18 -9.36 -2.39
C SER A 279 6.72 -10.74 -1.91
N GLN A 280 6.60 -10.94 -0.59
CA GLN A 280 6.03 -12.18 -0.02
C GLN A 280 4.56 -12.35 -0.42
N GLU A 281 3.75 -11.30 -0.34
CA GLU A 281 2.36 -11.35 -0.79
C GLU A 281 2.24 -11.59 -2.29
N ALA A 282 3.08 -10.93 -3.08
CA ALA A 282 3.09 -11.11 -4.53
C ALA A 282 3.46 -12.55 -4.93
N ALA A 283 4.44 -13.14 -4.25
CA ALA A 283 4.81 -14.54 -4.47
C ALA A 283 3.66 -15.49 -4.10
N LEU A 284 2.97 -15.23 -3.00
CA LEU A 284 1.80 -16.02 -2.58
C LEU A 284 0.66 -15.89 -3.59
N ALA A 285 0.31 -14.66 -4.00
CA ALA A 285 -0.73 -14.40 -4.99
C ALA A 285 -0.40 -15.06 -6.34
N GLY A 286 0.86 -14.97 -6.79
CA GLY A 286 1.31 -15.59 -8.04
C GLY A 286 1.21 -17.12 -8.01
N LYS A 287 1.64 -17.74 -6.91
CA LYS A 287 1.50 -19.19 -6.70
C LYS A 287 0.03 -19.62 -6.68
N ALA A 288 -0.80 -18.91 -5.92
CA ALA A 288 -2.22 -19.21 -5.81
C ALA A 288 -2.97 -19.04 -7.15
N ALA A 289 -2.65 -18.00 -7.92
CA ALA A 289 -3.22 -17.81 -9.25
C ALA A 289 -2.83 -18.96 -10.20
N ALA A 290 -1.59 -19.42 -10.14
CA ALA A 290 -1.14 -20.57 -10.94
C ALA A 290 -1.83 -21.88 -10.54
N GLU A 291 -2.05 -22.12 -9.25
CA GLU A 291 -2.81 -23.27 -8.72
C GLU A 291 -4.28 -23.18 -9.15
N TRP A 292 -4.89 -22.01 -9.01
CA TRP A 292 -6.26 -21.75 -9.45
C TRP A 292 -6.44 -22.03 -10.95
N LEU A 293 -5.50 -21.58 -11.79
CA LEU A 293 -5.52 -21.85 -13.24
C LEU A 293 -5.44 -23.34 -13.57
N LYS A 294 -4.65 -24.12 -12.84
CA LYS A 294 -4.59 -25.59 -13.01
C LYS A 294 -5.91 -26.27 -12.65
N GLU A 295 -6.60 -25.79 -11.62
CA GLU A 295 -7.88 -26.35 -11.17
C GLU A 295 -9.05 -25.92 -12.07
N ASN A 296 -9.05 -24.69 -12.61
CA ASN A 296 -10.18 -24.09 -13.29
C ASN A 296 -9.91 -23.75 -14.79
N GLY A 297 -8.65 -23.69 -15.19
CA GLY A 297 -8.23 -23.19 -16.50
C GLY A 297 -8.17 -24.23 -17.63
N GLY A 298 -8.20 -25.54 -17.32
CA GLY A 298 -7.89 -26.57 -18.32
C GLY A 298 -6.41 -26.57 -18.73
N ASN A 299 -6.03 -27.35 -19.75
CA ASN A 299 -4.68 -27.33 -20.29
C ASN A 299 -4.36 -25.93 -20.88
N VAL A 300 -3.53 -25.15 -20.19
CA VAL A 300 -2.98 -23.90 -20.70
C VAL A 300 -1.85 -24.26 -21.68
N THR A 301 -2.20 -24.46 -22.93
CA THR A 301 -1.23 -24.43 -24.01
C THR A 301 -1.18 -23.00 -24.53
N GLU A 302 -0.01 -22.36 -24.40
CA GLU A 302 0.35 -21.02 -24.88
C GLU A 302 -0.73 -19.94 -24.76
N ALA A 303 -0.37 -18.80 -24.17
CA ALA A 303 -1.25 -17.64 -24.04
C ALA A 303 -1.64 -17.13 -25.44
N ASP A 304 -2.85 -17.41 -25.86
CA ASP A 304 -3.47 -16.73 -27.01
C ASP A 304 -3.72 -15.27 -26.61
N LEU A 305 -2.76 -14.41 -26.93
CA LEU A 305 -2.96 -12.97 -26.99
C LEU A 305 -3.85 -12.68 -28.20
N VAL A 306 -5.15 -12.78 -28.01
CA VAL A 306 -6.10 -12.36 -29.04
C VAL A 306 -6.26 -10.85 -28.90
N LEU A 307 -5.58 -10.10 -29.75
CA LEU A 307 -5.77 -8.68 -29.95
C LEU A 307 -7.04 -8.51 -30.82
N GLU A 308 -8.22 -8.46 -30.19
CA GLU A 308 -9.45 -8.11 -30.88
C GLU A 308 -9.73 -6.61 -30.73
N GLN A 309 -9.96 -5.94 -31.86
CA GLN A 309 -10.50 -4.58 -31.87
C GLN A 309 -11.97 -4.65 -31.46
N ALA A 310 -12.31 -3.96 -30.35
CA ALA A 310 -13.62 -4.05 -29.72
C ALA A 310 -14.74 -3.42 -30.55
N GLU A 311 -15.77 -4.20 -30.87
CA GLU A 311 -17.13 -3.69 -31.05
C GLU A 311 -17.92 -3.88 -29.73
N LYS A 312 -18.37 -2.76 -29.15
CA LYS A 312 -19.09 -2.75 -27.85
C LYS A 312 -20.49 -3.35 -27.98
N THR A 313 -20.76 -4.36 -27.16
CA THR A 313 -22.13 -4.67 -26.72
C THR A 313 -22.14 -4.66 -25.18
N ALA A 314 -22.92 -3.75 -24.62
CA ALA A 314 -23.12 -3.65 -23.17
C ALA A 314 -24.04 -4.78 -22.67
N SER A 315 -23.60 -5.56 -21.72
CA SER A 315 -24.45 -6.51 -21.00
C SER A 315 -24.33 -6.29 -19.48
N THR A 316 -25.47 -6.45 -18.82
CA THR A 316 -25.68 -6.17 -17.38
C THR A 316 -25.18 -7.33 -16.52
N ALA A 317 -24.41 -6.97 -15.47
CA ALA A 317 -23.92 -7.89 -14.46
C ALA A 317 -25.05 -8.65 -13.75
N ALA A 318 -24.99 -9.97 -13.73
CA ALA A 318 -25.81 -10.82 -12.90
C ALA A 318 -24.98 -11.36 -11.73
N ASP A 319 -25.48 -11.13 -10.51
CA ASP A 319 -24.91 -11.64 -9.26
C ASP A 319 -24.71 -13.15 -9.31
N ARG A 320 -23.47 -13.60 -9.31
CA ARG A 320 -23.09 -14.98 -9.00
C ARG A 320 -22.33 -15.00 -7.68
N GLU A 321 -23.04 -15.30 -6.60
CA GLU A 321 -22.40 -15.74 -5.36
C GLU A 321 -21.70 -17.07 -5.58
N LEU A 322 -20.40 -17.11 -5.25
CA LEU A 322 -19.64 -18.36 -5.15
C LEU A 322 -20.36 -19.32 -4.18
N SER A 323 -20.69 -20.50 -4.66
CA SER A 323 -21.14 -21.60 -3.80
C SER A 323 -19.95 -22.11 -2.99
N GLU A 324 -19.67 -21.47 -1.86
CA GLU A 324 -18.66 -21.93 -0.89
C GLU A 324 -19.17 -23.20 -0.23
N LYS A 325 -18.66 -24.36 -0.65
CA LYS A 325 -18.92 -25.65 0.01
C LYS A 325 -18.01 -25.91 1.22
N THR A 326 -16.99 -25.09 1.46
CA THR A 326 -16.08 -25.19 2.60
C THR A 326 -16.33 -24.00 3.53
N THR A 327 -16.55 -24.27 4.82
CA THR A 327 -16.79 -23.21 5.82
C THR A 327 -15.51 -22.42 6.04
N ALA A 328 -15.39 -21.26 5.40
CA ALA A 328 -14.24 -20.39 5.59
C ALA A 328 -14.27 -19.77 6.99
N ILE A 329 -13.13 -19.81 7.69
CA ILE A 329 -12.93 -19.18 8.99
C ILE A 329 -12.80 -17.69 8.78
N THR A 330 -13.60 -16.89 9.47
CA THR A 330 -13.49 -15.43 9.45
C THR A 330 -12.33 -14.97 10.33
N VAL A 331 -11.50 -14.03 9.83
CA VAL A 331 -10.42 -13.41 10.58
C VAL A 331 -10.79 -11.98 10.90
N GLU A 332 -10.91 -11.65 12.18
CA GLU A 332 -11.41 -10.37 12.66
C GLU A 332 -10.39 -9.63 13.54
N PRO A 333 -10.33 -8.29 13.42
CA PRO A 333 -9.59 -7.46 14.34
C PRO A 333 -10.36 -7.32 15.67
N GLY A 334 -9.66 -7.53 16.80
CA GLY A 334 -10.15 -7.25 18.14
C GLY A 334 -9.59 -5.94 18.72
N ALA A 335 -9.52 -5.84 20.04
CA ALA A 335 -9.04 -4.64 20.74
C ALA A 335 -7.66 -4.21 20.23
N HIS A 336 -7.50 -2.93 19.96
CA HIS A 336 -6.27 -2.27 19.48
C HIS A 336 -5.72 -2.77 18.13
N VAL A 337 -6.48 -3.56 17.38
CA VAL A 337 -6.16 -3.98 16.02
C VAL A 337 -7.10 -3.28 15.05
N ARG A 338 -6.56 -2.59 14.05
CA ARG A 338 -7.37 -1.80 13.09
C ARG A 338 -8.01 -2.64 12.00
N TYR A 339 -7.31 -3.64 11.52
CA TYR A 339 -7.73 -4.54 10.43
C TYR A 339 -6.86 -5.79 10.42
N THR A 340 -7.29 -6.83 9.73
CA THR A 340 -6.53 -8.07 9.48
C THR A 340 -6.53 -8.39 7.99
N VAL A 341 -5.40 -8.90 7.48
CA VAL A 341 -5.23 -9.43 6.12
C VAL A 341 -4.48 -10.76 6.22
N PRO A 342 -5.06 -11.85 5.74
CA PRO A 342 -6.37 -12.01 5.10
C PRO A 342 -7.55 -11.81 6.06
N SER A 343 -8.76 -11.65 5.48
CA SER A 343 -10.02 -11.55 6.24
C SER A 343 -10.74 -12.90 6.41
N LYS A 344 -10.30 -13.91 5.66
CA LYS A 344 -10.84 -15.28 5.69
C LYS A 344 -9.72 -16.30 5.50
N ILE A 345 -9.89 -17.47 6.07
CA ILE A 345 -9.00 -18.63 5.88
C ILE A 345 -9.85 -19.85 5.55
N ARG A 346 -9.55 -20.51 4.43
CA ARG A 346 -10.10 -21.83 4.06
C ARG A 346 -9.12 -22.88 4.57
N PRO A 347 -9.48 -23.70 5.57
CA PRO A 347 -8.55 -24.64 6.20
C PRO A 347 -7.92 -25.64 5.22
N ASP A 348 -8.68 -26.08 4.23
CA ASP A 348 -8.27 -27.03 3.18
C ASP A 348 -7.29 -26.43 2.15
N LYS A 349 -7.21 -25.10 2.04
CA LYS A 349 -6.30 -24.36 1.15
C LYS A 349 -5.16 -23.67 1.90
N ALA A 350 -5.22 -23.63 3.22
CA ALA A 350 -4.20 -23.01 4.05
C ALA A 350 -2.88 -23.80 3.98
N GLY A 351 -1.75 -23.09 3.80
CA GLY A 351 -0.42 -23.68 3.87
C GLY A 351 -0.04 -24.08 5.31
N GLU A 352 1.19 -24.59 5.50
CA GLU A 352 1.70 -24.94 6.84
C GLU A 352 1.58 -23.79 7.84
N GLU A 353 1.83 -22.56 7.38
CA GLU A 353 1.66 -21.34 8.15
C GLU A 353 0.92 -20.28 7.31
N THR A 354 -0.11 -19.66 7.90
CA THR A 354 -0.80 -18.50 7.34
C THR A 354 -0.45 -17.28 8.16
N LEU A 355 0.09 -16.24 7.51
CA LEU A 355 0.44 -14.98 8.14
C LEU A 355 -0.77 -14.04 8.11
N ILE A 356 -1.23 -13.61 9.28
CA ILE A 356 -2.22 -12.53 9.41
C ILE A 356 -1.46 -11.24 9.68
N ARG A 357 -1.50 -10.30 8.73
CA ARG A 357 -0.92 -8.97 8.86
C ARG A 357 -1.94 -7.98 9.38
N PHE A 358 -1.49 -7.07 10.23
CA PHE A 358 -2.35 -6.08 10.84
C PHE A 358 -1.55 -4.84 11.29
N ARG A 359 -2.27 -3.76 11.63
CA ARG A 359 -1.70 -2.59 12.32
C ARG A 359 -2.48 -2.29 13.59
N VAL A 360 -1.79 -1.74 14.58
CA VAL A 360 -2.41 -1.27 15.81
C VAL A 360 -2.97 0.15 15.64
N ASP A 361 -3.86 0.54 16.56
CA ASP A 361 -4.52 1.85 16.55
C ASP A 361 -3.73 2.94 17.32
N ASN A 362 -2.82 2.54 18.20
CA ASN A 362 -2.05 3.44 19.04
C ASN A 362 -0.64 2.89 19.33
N VAL A 363 0.24 3.73 19.89
CA VAL A 363 1.55 3.30 20.40
C VAL A 363 1.34 2.59 21.74
N LEU A 364 1.61 1.29 21.76
CA LEU A 364 1.41 0.42 22.92
C LEU A 364 2.76 -0.12 23.40
N LYS A 365 3.03 -0.06 24.71
CA LYS A 365 4.26 -0.55 25.32
C LYS A 365 3.95 -1.69 26.30
N ASP A 366 4.77 -2.73 26.24
CA ASP A 366 4.67 -3.91 27.10
C ASP A 366 3.28 -4.57 27.10
N HIS A 367 2.73 -4.74 25.88
CA HIS A 367 1.46 -5.39 25.64
C HIS A 367 1.66 -6.79 25.06
N TYR A 368 0.58 -7.55 25.00
CA TYR A 368 0.57 -8.89 24.44
C TYR A 368 -0.22 -8.94 23.12
N LEU A 369 0.40 -9.46 22.07
CA LEU A 369 -0.30 -9.92 20.89
C LEU A 369 -0.99 -11.23 21.19
N CYS A 370 -2.29 -11.26 21.07
CA CYS A 370 -3.16 -12.37 21.39
C CYS A 370 -3.90 -12.85 20.13
N VAL A 371 -4.06 -14.17 20.02
CA VAL A 371 -4.89 -14.82 19.01
C VAL A 371 -5.90 -15.70 19.72
N SER A 372 -7.17 -15.50 19.42
CA SER A 372 -8.27 -16.31 19.98
C SER A 372 -9.05 -17.02 18.89
N TYR A 373 -9.50 -18.27 19.20
CA TYR A 373 -10.36 -19.08 18.36
C TYR A 373 -11.74 -19.19 19.00
N ASP A 374 -12.77 -18.68 18.32
CA ASP A 374 -14.15 -18.59 18.84
C ASP A 374 -14.24 -18.05 20.29
N GLY A 375 -13.31 -17.14 20.64
CA GLY A 375 -13.23 -16.51 21.95
C GLY A 375 -12.27 -17.20 22.93
N GLU A 376 -11.77 -18.39 22.66
CA GLU A 376 -10.75 -19.07 23.45
C GLU A 376 -9.35 -18.54 23.11
N LEU A 377 -8.57 -18.13 24.10
CA LEU A 377 -7.20 -17.65 23.92
C LEU A 377 -6.25 -18.81 23.56
N ILE A 378 -5.70 -18.79 22.36
CA ILE A 378 -4.80 -19.83 21.81
C ILE A 378 -3.34 -19.41 21.93
N SER A 379 -3.03 -18.15 21.65
CA SER A 379 -1.65 -17.66 21.65
C SER A 379 -1.56 -16.30 22.31
N ARG A 380 -0.51 -16.11 23.11
CA ARG A 380 -0.19 -14.82 23.78
C ARG A 380 1.31 -14.57 23.71
N LYS A 381 1.71 -13.49 23.05
CA LYS A 381 3.12 -13.16 22.82
C LYS A 381 3.43 -11.73 23.26
N LYS A 382 4.35 -11.56 24.20
CA LYS A 382 4.76 -10.22 24.69
C LYS A 382 5.45 -9.43 23.59
N LYS A 383 5.01 -8.18 23.42
CA LYS A 383 5.59 -7.16 22.53
C LYS A 383 6.05 -5.97 23.36
N ARG A 384 7.31 -5.57 23.21
CA ARG A 384 7.87 -4.44 23.94
C ARG A 384 7.29 -3.11 23.48
N ILE A 385 7.12 -2.95 22.18
CA ILE A 385 6.53 -1.76 21.53
C ILE A 385 5.75 -2.25 20.33
N LEU A 386 4.56 -1.68 20.15
CA LEU A 386 3.72 -1.76 18.94
C LEU A 386 3.43 -0.33 18.52
N ALA A 387 3.52 -0.03 17.22
CA ALA A 387 3.31 1.31 16.70
C ALA A 387 2.41 1.28 15.46
N PRO A 388 1.50 2.26 15.26
CA PRO A 388 0.60 2.30 14.10
C PRO A 388 1.33 2.36 12.75
N GLY A 389 2.56 2.89 12.73
CA GLY A 389 3.41 2.97 11.53
C GLY A 389 4.05 1.63 11.13
N GLU A 390 4.08 0.64 12.01
CA GLU A 390 4.74 -0.64 11.79
C GLU A 390 3.72 -1.76 11.54
N MET A 391 3.98 -2.60 10.53
CA MET A 391 3.17 -3.77 10.20
C MET A 391 3.51 -4.91 11.16
N GLU A 392 2.50 -5.44 11.84
CA GLU A 392 2.61 -6.59 12.73
C GLU A 392 2.08 -7.86 12.07
N GLN A 393 2.50 -9.01 12.61
CA GLN A 393 2.12 -10.32 12.09
C GLN A 393 1.74 -11.27 13.21
N ALA A 394 0.62 -12.00 13.00
CA ALA A 394 0.26 -13.20 13.76
C ALA A 394 0.39 -14.42 12.83
N VAL A 395 0.88 -15.52 13.36
CA VAL A 395 1.07 -16.78 12.60
C VAL A 395 0.02 -17.77 13.03
N ILE A 396 -0.74 -18.28 12.08
CA ILE A 396 -1.68 -19.38 12.27
C ILE A 396 -1.07 -20.62 11.62
N ARG A 397 -0.91 -21.68 12.39
CA ARG A 397 -0.39 -22.96 11.88
C ARG A 397 -1.51 -23.86 11.44
N HIS A 398 -1.32 -24.55 10.33
CA HIS A 398 -2.29 -25.53 9.83
C HIS A 398 -2.59 -26.62 10.87
N SER A 399 -1.56 -27.11 11.55
CA SER A 399 -1.70 -28.09 12.64
C SER A 399 -2.55 -27.63 13.82
N ASP A 400 -2.71 -26.30 13.99
CA ASP A 400 -3.61 -25.77 15.02
C ASP A 400 -5.04 -25.70 14.50
N LEU A 401 -5.26 -25.40 13.22
CA LEU A 401 -6.60 -25.44 12.59
C LEU A 401 -7.19 -26.84 12.59
N GLU A 402 -6.38 -27.89 12.36
CA GLU A 402 -6.82 -29.29 12.42
C GLU A 402 -7.39 -29.70 13.78
N LYS A 403 -6.92 -29.09 14.87
CA LYS A 403 -7.43 -29.36 16.23
C LYS A 403 -8.82 -28.76 16.49
N TYR A 404 -9.24 -27.80 15.65
CA TYR A 404 -10.50 -27.07 15.79
C TYR A 404 -11.36 -27.18 14.52
N PRO A 405 -11.88 -28.36 14.17
CA PRO A 405 -12.57 -28.63 12.89
C PRO A 405 -13.85 -27.80 12.68
N ASN A 406 -14.41 -27.25 13.75
CA ASN A 406 -15.62 -26.40 13.71
C ASN A 406 -15.30 -24.93 13.95
N LEU A 407 -14.04 -24.53 13.85
CA LEU A 407 -13.63 -23.15 14.05
C LEU A 407 -14.32 -22.22 13.04
N SER A 408 -14.99 -21.20 13.55
CA SER A 408 -15.72 -20.23 12.73
C SER A 408 -15.01 -18.89 12.66
N ARG A 409 -14.23 -18.54 13.70
CA ARG A 409 -13.65 -17.21 13.83
C ARG A 409 -12.29 -17.22 14.52
N ILE A 410 -11.37 -16.47 13.94
CA ILE A 410 -10.08 -16.13 14.53
C ILE A 410 -10.09 -14.64 14.85
N THR A 411 -9.80 -14.27 16.09
CA THR A 411 -9.68 -12.86 16.51
C THR A 411 -8.24 -12.55 16.87
N VAL A 412 -7.66 -11.52 16.22
CA VAL A 412 -6.34 -10.97 16.57
C VAL A 412 -6.56 -9.70 17.39
N HIS A 413 -5.99 -9.63 18.58
CA HIS A 413 -6.17 -8.49 19.47
C HIS A 413 -4.93 -8.22 20.34
N ILE A 414 -4.88 -7.06 20.96
CA ILE A 414 -3.80 -6.65 21.84
C ILE A 414 -4.36 -6.46 23.26
N GLU A 415 -3.69 -7.02 24.25
CA GLU A 415 -4.03 -6.90 25.67
C GLU A 415 -2.92 -6.20 26.44
N ALA A 416 -3.30 -5.43 27.47
CA ALA A 416 -2.37 -4.91 28.46
C ALA A 416 -1.78 -6.04 29.32
N GLU A 417 -0.70 -5.73 30.03
CA GLU A 417 -0.06 -6.66 30.97
C GLU A 417 -0.94 -6.96 32.17
#